data_43edcf539758c7ee29988b98faf0620d
#
_entry.id   43edcf539758c7ee29988b98faf0620d
#
_cell.length_a   1.000
_cell.length_b   1.000
_cell.length_c   1.000
_cell.angle_alpha   90.00
_cell.angle_beta   90.00
_cell.angle_gamma   90.00
#
_symmetry.space_group_name_H-M   'P 1'
#
loop_
_entity.id
_entity.type
_entity.pdbx_description
1 polymer ?
#
loop_
_entity_poly.entity_id
_entity_poly.type
_entity_poly.pdbx_seq_one_letter_code
_entity_poly.pdbx_strand_id
1 'polypeptide(L)'
;MRPGVSIEILDLRHFAAPMLRPVLEAEGAVWMQRLHWDYRASCRLLMQYLDNHMLPGYAAVEAGQVTGYTFCVYEETKAVIGGVFALAGSSPELPVPDEDDGQAAHEVEETLLRHLFETLLNSPQVDRIESQLLPHPAGTHSAVFREAGFELFHRLFMVQPLAGHWGRTHADLPPALELRHWRDEDLNPAARLISSAYRGHTDSLINDQYNSVYGSMRFLNNIVHYAGCGVFSPLASHVVVDRASQELVALVLGSRVSPQSGHITQICVHPDYRRQGMARMLLGVAGSQFIRQGVSEISLTVTEANTEAVELYRSEGYESIHTFDAAVWRRNDTQ
;
A
#
# COMPACT_ATOMS: atom_id res chain seq x y z
N MET A 1 -25.46 2.51 -25.80
CA MET A 1 -24.37 1.91 -26.60
C MET A 1 -23.90 2.91 -27.63
N ARG A 2 -22.71 3.51 -27.43
CA ARG A 2 -22.05 4.30 -28.48
C ARG A 2 -21.57 3.32 -29.57
N PRO A 3 -21.67 3.63 -30.86
CA PRO A 3 -21.31 2.69 -31.94
C PRO A 3 -19.79 2.52 -31.96
N GLY A 4 -19.34 1.29 -31.61
CA GLY A 4 -18.17 0.62 -32.19
C GLY A 4 -16.80 1.28 -32.12
N VAL A 5 -16.40 1.88 -30.98
CA VAL A 5 -14.97 2.14 -30.75
C VAL A 5 -14.39 0.89 -30.08
N SER A 6 -13.51 0.20 -30.81
CA SER A 6 -12.81 -0.97 -30.29
C SER A 6 -11.70 -0.52 -29.35
N ILE A 7 -11.73 -0.99 -28.10
CA ILE A 7 -10.61 -0.83 -27.17
C ILE A 7 -9.53 -1.84 -27.53
N GLU A 8 -8.32 -1.37 -27.75
CA GLU A 8 -7.14 -2.20 -27.99
C GLU A 8 -6.34 -2.32 -26.70
N ILE A 9 -5.93 -3.54 -26.34
CA ILE A 9 -5.05 -3.78 -25.19
C ILE A 9 -3.65 -4.04 -25.72
N LEU A 10 -2.72 -3.17 -25.36
CA LEU A 10 -1.34 -3.18 -25.86
C LEU A 10 -0.34 -3.22 -24.72
N ASP A 11 0.83 -3.81 -24.98
CA ASP A 11 1.91 -3.89 -23.99
C ASP A 11 2.38 -2.46 -23.60
N LEU A 12 2.44 -2.23 -22.30
CA LEU A 12 2.76 -0.92 -21.72
C LEU A 12 4.16 -0.43 -22.10
N ARG A 13 5.08 -1.34 -22.40
CA ARG A 13 6.44 -1.03 -22.85
C ARG A 13 6.52 -0.38 -24.24
N HIS A 14 5.43 -0.33 -24.98
CA HIS A 14 5.36 0.40 -26.25
C HIS A 14 5.04 1.89 -26.09
N PHE A 15 4.75 2.33 -24.87
CA PHE A 15 4.33 3.71 -24.60
C PHE A 15 5.40 4.49 -23.85
N ALA A 16 5.48 5.78 -24.13
CA ALA A 16 6.29 6.72 -23.37
C ALA A 16 5.44 7.50 -22.36
N ALA A 17 6.06 8.05 -21.34
CA ALA A 17 5.40 8.76 -20.25
C ALA A 17 4.38 9.84 -20.69
N PRO A 18 4.63 10.67 -21.73
CA PRO A 18 3.66 11.68 -22.16
C PRO A 18 2.30 11.11 -22.57
N MET A 19 2.27 9.85 -23.08
CA MET A 19 1.03 9.22 -23.55
C MET A 19 0.15 8.74 -22.37
N LEU A 20 0.75 8.38 -21.23
CA LEU A 20 0.04 7.95 -20.04
C LEU A 20 -0.22 9.09 -19.05
N ARG A 21 0.43 10.23 -19.21
CA ARG A 21 0.33 11.35 -18.27
C ARG A 21 -1.11 11.72 -17.88
N PRO A 22 -2.07 11.85 -18.82
CA PRO A 22 -3.45 12.20 -18.46
C PRO A 22 -4.09 11.18 -17.52
N VAL A 23 -3.84 9.89 -17.75
CA VAL A 23 -4.36 8.79 -16.92
C VAL A 23 -3.72 8.81 -15.53
N LEU A 24 -2.40 8.99 -15.44
CA LEU A 24 -1.66 9.07 -14.17
C LEU A 24 -2.04 10.31 -13.35
N GLU A 25 -2.32 11.45 -13.99
CA GLU A 25 -2.78 12.66 -13.29
C GLU A 25 -4.20 12.48 -12.74
N ALA A 26 -5.10 11.84 -13.51
CA ALA A 26 -6.45 11.51 -13.03
C ALA A 26 -6.43 10.53 -11.87
N GLU A 27 -5.62 9.46 -11.95
CA GLU A 27 -5.42 8.55 -10.84
C GLU A 27 -4.88 9.26 -9.60
N GLY A 28 -3.88 10.15 -9.77
CA GLY A 28 -3.34 10.95 -8.68
C GLY A 28 -4.39 11.82 -7.97
N ALA A 29 -5.39 12.32 -8.70
CA ALA A 29 -6.53 13.03 -8.12
C ALA A 29 -7.40 12.11 -7.25
N VAL A 30 -7.63 10.87 -7.69
CA VAL A 30 -8.37 9.86 -6.91
C VAL A 30 -7.62 9.49 -5.61
N TRP A 31 -6.30 9.29 -5.68
CA TRP A 31 -5.47 9.05 -4.49
C TRP A 31 -5.59 10.20 -3.49
N MET A 32 -5.52 11.44 -3.95
CA MET A 32 -5.66 12.61 -3.08
C MET A 32 -7.07 12.71 -2.48
N GLN A 33 -8.10 12.49 -3.28
CA GLN A 33 -9.48 12.62 -2.83
C GLN A 33 -9.90 11.53 -1.83
N ARG A 34 -9.49 10.26 -2.09
CA ARG A 34 -9.93 9.11 -1.27
C ARG A 34 -9.05 8.84 -0.06
N LEU A 35 -7.75 9.09 -0.21
CA LEU A 35 -6.75 8.65 0.77
C LEU A 35 -5.91 9.80 1.34
N HIS A 36 -6.15 11.04 0.90
CA HIS A 36 -5.35 12.23 1.25
C HIS A 36 -3.85 12.06 0.93
N TRP A 37 -3.58 11.28 -0.13
CA TRP A 37 -2.23 10.85 -0.51
C TRP A 37 -1.76 11.55 -1.78
N ASP A 38 -0.62 12.23 -1.70
CA ASP A 38 0.03 12.86 -2.85
C ASP A 38 0.77 11.82 -3.69
N TYR A 39 0.13 11.37 -4.75
CA TYR A 39 0.65 10.32 -5.63
C TYR A 39 1.70 10.81 -6.64
N ARG A 40 2.03 12.11 -6.67
CA ARG A 40 2.95 12.71 -7.66
C ARG A 40 4.35 12.08 -7.63
N ALA A 41 4.85 11.64 -6.48
CA ALA A 41 6.15 10.98 -6.40
C ALA A 41 6.12 9.62 -7.09
N SER A 42 5.07 8.83 -6.88
CA SER A 42 4.85 7.55 -7.55
C SER A 42 4.63 7.72 -9.05
N CYS A 43 3.84 8.74 -9.47
CA CYS A 43 3.68 9.08 -10.90
C CYS A 43 5.01 9.38 -11.58
N ARG A 44 5.90 10.16 -10.94
CA ARG A 44 7.24 10.44 -11.52
C ARG A 44 8.07 9.17 -11.68
N LEU A 45 8.01 8.27 -10.72
CA LEU A 45 8.70 6.99 -10.80
C LEU A 45 8.15 6.12 -11.94
N LEU A 46 6.83 6.01 -12.05
CA LEU A 46 6.17 5.28 -13.14
C LEU A 46 6.54 5.87 -14.51
N MET A 47 6.52 7.20 -14.64
CA MET A 47 6.94 7.87 -15.87
C MET A 47 8.39 7.55 -16.25
N GLN A 48 9.32 7.45 -15.29
CA GLN A 48 10.70 7.05 -15.57
C GLN A 48 10.79 5.61 -16.09
N TYR A 49 10.02 4.68 -15.51
CA TYR A 49 9.96 3.30 -16.00
C TYR A 49 9.34 3.19 -17.39
N LEU A 50 8.32 4.00 -17.70
CA LEU A 50 7.70 4.08 -19.02
C LEU A 50 8.70 4.60 -20.08
N ASP A 51 9.39 5.70 -19.80
CA ASP A 51 10.38 6.27 -20.74
C ASP A 51 11.57 5.34 -20.99
N ASN A 52 11.87 4.44 -20.04
CA ASN A 52 12.86 3.39 -20.20
C ASN A 52 12.29 2.08 -20.80
N HIS A 53 10.99 2.02 -21.14
CA HIS A 53 10.31 0.81 -21.64
C HIS A 53 10.45 -0.42 -20.72
N MET A 54 10.52 -0.19 -19.40
CA MET A 54 10.80 -1.22 -18.41
C MET A 54 9.59 -1.60 -17.54
N LEU A 55 8.43 -0.97 -17.72
CA LEU A 55 7.25 -1.23 -16.91
C LEU A 55 6.41 -2.36 -17.53
N PRO A 56 6.40 -3.58 -16.95
CA PRO A 56 5.55 -4.67 -17.45
C PRO A 56 4.09 -4.38 -17.15
N GLY A 57 3.22 -4.58 -18.14
CA GLY A 57 1.79 -4.34 -17.99
C GLY A 57 1.12 -4.07 -19.32
N TYR A 58 -0.09 -3.52 -19.25
CA TYR A 58 -0.92 -3.26 -20.41
C TYR A 58 -1.54 -1.86 -20.34
N ALA A 59 -1.72 -1.26 -21.52
CA ALA A 59 -2.48 -0.04 -21.73
C ALA A 59 -3.74 -0.34 -22.53
N ALA A 60 -4.86 0.26 -22.15
CA ALA A 60 -6.08 0.32 -22.94
C ALA A 60 -6.02 1.55 -23.85
N VAL A 61 -6.25 1.36 -25.15
CA VAL A 61 -6.19 2.41 -26.16
C VAL A 61 -7.53 2.51 -26.86
N GLU A 62 -8.10 3.69 -26.90
CA GLU A 62 -9.33 4.02 -27.58
C GLU A 62 -9.08 5.20 -28.52
N ALA A 63 -9.41 5.07 -29.82
CA ALA A 63 -9.17 6.10 -30.83
C ALA A 63 -7.74 6.65 -30.86
N GLY A 64 -6.74 5.81 -30.57
CA GLY A 64 -5.32 6.17 -30.55
C GLY A 64 -4.85 6.89 -29.28
N GLN A 65 -5.70 7.01 -28.26
CA GLN A 65 -5.36 7.60 -26.97
C GLN A 65 -5.39 6.54 -25.87
N VAL A 66 -4.44 6.64 -24.92
CA VAL A 66 -4.43 5.77 -23.74
C VAL A 66 -5.54 6.21 -22.78
N THR A 67 -6.47 5.30 -22.49
CA THR A 67 -7.62 5.53 -21.60
C THR A 67 -7.51 4.78 -20.29
N GLY A 68 -6.60 3.81 -20.19
CA GLY A 68 -6.38 3.07 -18.95
C GLY A 68 -5.07 2.29 -18.99
N TYR A 69 -4.63 1.80 -17.84
CA TYR A 69 -3.42 0.99 -17.73
C TYR A 69 -3.47 0.06 -16.52
N THR A 70 -2.65 -0.98 -16.57
CA THR A 70 -2.30 -1.82 -15.42
C THR A 70 -0.83 -2.19 -15.51
N PHE A 71 -0.17 -2.41 -14.38
CA PHE A 71 1.23 -2.83 -14.35
C PHE A 71 1.52 -3.77 -13.19
N CYS A 72 2.63 -4.49 -13.31
CA CYS A 72 3.17 -5.29 -12.23
C CYS A 72 4.68 -5.07 -12.06
N VAL A 73 5.19 -5.50 -10.91
CA VAL A 73 6.62 -5.53 -10.61
C VAL A 73 6.98 -6.96 -10.24
N TYR A 74 8.07 -7.47 -10.83
CA TYR A 74 8.58 -8.80 -10.49
C TYR A 74 9.58 -8.72 -9.34
N GLU A 75 9.41 -9.59 -8.36
CA GLU A 75 10.29 -9.78 -7.23
C GLU A 75 10.64 -11.27 -7.11
N GLU A 76 11.76 -11.69 -7.73
CA GLU A 76 12.14 -13.11 -7.83
C GLU A 76 11.05 -13.95 -8.53
N THR A 77 10.41 -14.88 -7.82
CA THR A 77 9.30 -15.69 -8.34
C THR A 77 7.92 -15.09 -8.05
N LYS A 78 7.86 -13.89 -7.48
CA LYS A 78 6.64 -13.17 -7.18
C LYS A 78 6.38 -12.04 -8.17
N ALA A 79 5.12 -11.85 -8.56
CA ALA A 79 4.64 -10.65 -9.21
C ALA A 79 3.76 -9.82 -8.26
N VAL A 80 3.98 -8.52 -8.18
CA VAL A 80 3.14 -7.59 -7.43
C VAL A 80 2.41 -6.72 -8.44
N ILE A 81 1.08 -6.78 -8.47
CA ILE A 81 0.25 -5.89 -9.28
C ILE A 81 0.24 -4.53 -8.58
N GLY A 82 0.85 -3.54 -9.22
CA GLY A 82 1.07 -2.23 -8.64
C GLY A 82 -0.13 -1.30 -8.76
N GLY A 83 -0.96 -1.48 -9.79
CA GLY A 83 -2.15 -0.68 -10.00
C GLY A 83 -2.92 -1.08 -11.25
N VAL A 84 -4.17 -0.65 -11.30
CA VAL A 84 -5.04 -0.61 -12.46
C VAL A 84 -5.84 0.68 -12.38
N PHE A 85 -5.99 1.38 -13.49
CA PHE A 85 -6.81 2.59 -13.54
C PHE A 85 -7.28 2.87 -14.96
N ALA A 86 -8.52 3.32 -15.12
CA ALA A 86 -9.07 3.79 -16.38
C ALA A 86 -9.82 5.12 -16.19
N LEU A 87 -9.79 5.96 -17.24
CA LEU A 87 -10.52 7.23 -17.26
C LEU A 87 -12.02 6.98 -17.36
N ALA A 88 -12.80 7.66 -16.55
CA ALA A 88 -14.23 7.72 -16.68
C ALA A 88 -14.57 8.73 -17.81
N GLY A 89 -14.89 8.20 -19.01
CA GLY A 89 -15.25 9.00 -20.17
C GLY A 89 -14.08 9.64 -20.94
N SER A 90 -14.32 10.01 -22.18
CA SER A 90 -13.32 10.54 -23.11
C SER A 90 -13.07 12.05 -22.95
N SER A 91 -13.65 12.73 -21.97
CA SER A 91 -13.58 14.20 -21.82
C SER A 91 -12.97 14.59 -20.47
N PRO A 92 -11.81 15.26 -20.45
CA PRO A 92 -11.19 15.74 -19.20
C PRO A 92 -11.91 16.94 -18.55
N GLU A 93 -13.01 17.42 -19.12
CA GLU A 93 -13.65 18.69 -18.72
C GLU A 93 -14.89 18.57 -17.82
N LEU A 94 -15.33 17.37 -17.41
CA LEU A 94 -16.52 17.24 -16.57
C LEU A 94 -16.16 16.82 -15.13
N PRO A 95 -16.59 17.59 -14.12
CA PRO A 95 -16.18 17.39 -12.72
C PRO A 95 -16.92 16.27 -11.97
N VAL A 96 -17.89 15.60 -12.58
CA VAL A 96 -18.61 14.45 -12.00
C VAL A 96 -18.83 13.42 -13.11
N PRO A 97 -18.27 12.19 -13.01
CA PRO A 97 -18.59 11.13 -13.94
C PRO A 97 -20.08 10.77 -13.83
N ASP A 98 -20.77 10.65 -14.97
CA ASP A 98 -22.08 9.99 -15.01
C ASP A 98 -21.93 8.53 -14.54
N GLU A 99 -22.99 7.93 -14.00
CA GLU A 99 -22.97 6.51 -13.59
C GLU A 99 -22.55 5.59 -14.75
N ASP A 100 -22.92 5.90 -15.98
CA ASP A 100 -22.51 5.19 -17.20
C ASP A 100 -21.00 5.30 -17.49
N ASP A 101 -20.38 6.45 -17.24
CA ASP A 101 -18.94 6.64 -17.45
C ASP A 101 -18.11 5.86 -16.42
N GLY A 102 -18.60 5.76 -15.19
CA GLY A 102 -18.00 4.94 -14.13
C GLY A 102 -18.03 3.45 -14.45
N GLN A 103 -19.13 2.96 -15.03
CA GLN A 103 -19.27 1.56 -15.44
C GLN A 103 -18.33 1.23 -16.62
N ALA A 104 -18.20 2.11 -17.59
CA ALA A 104 -17.30 1.92 -18.73
C ALA A 104 -15.82 1.86 -18.28
N ALA A 105 -15.39 2.73 -17.37
CA ALA A 105 -14.05 2.69 -16.80
C ALA A 105 -13.78 1.36 -16.06
N HIS A 106 -14.75 0.90 -15.28
CA HIS A 106 -14.67 -0.37 -14.56
C HIS A 106 -14.50 -1.57 -15.53
N GLU A 107 -15.23 -1.61 -16.63
CA GLU A 107 -15.12 -2.67 -17.65
C GLU A 107 -13.73 -2.68 -18.32
N VAL A 108 -13.15 -1.49 -18.54
CA VAL A 108 -11.77 -1.35 -19.06
C VAL A 108 -10.76 -1.88 -18.03
N GLU A 109 -10.91 -1.52 -16.77
CA GLU A 109 -10.02 -2.00 -15.68
C GLU A 109 -10.08 -3.53 -15.54
N GLU A 110 -11.27 -4.12 -15.57
CA GLU A 110 -11.40 -5.58 -15.55
C GLU A 110 -10.76 -6.26 -16.76
N THR A 111 -10.91 -5.66 -17.95
CA THR A 111 -10.27 -6.17 -19.18
C THR A 111 -8.74 -6.13 -19.06
N LEU A 112 -8.19 -5.04 -18.56
CA LEU A 112 -6.75 -4.91 -18.29
C LEU A 112 -6.25 -5.94 -17.28
N LEU A 113 -6.99 -6.15 -16.18
CA LEU A 113 -6.66 -7.15 -15.17
C LEU A 113 -6.68 -8.57 -15.75
N ARG A 114 -7.68 -8.93 -16.57
CA ARG A 114 -7.77 -10.25 -17.21
C ARG A 114 -6.56 -10.52 -18.10
N HIS A 115 -6.12 -9.55 -18.91
CA HIS A 115 -4.91 -9.66 -19.73
C HIS A 115 -3.65 -9.85 -18.90
N LEU A 116 -3.53 -9.06 -17.81
CA LEU A 116 -2.40 -9.18 -16.91
C LEU A 116 -2.39 -10.54 -16.20
N PHE A 117 -3.53 -11.03 -15.72
CA PHE A 117 -3.66 -12.36 -15.11
C PHE A 117 -3.30 -13.48 -16.09
N GLU A 118 -3.78 -13.42 -17.33
CA GLU A 118 -3.42 -14.41 -18.35
C GLU A 118 -1.90 -14.50 -18.51
N THR A 119 -1.21 -13.35 -18.55
CA THR A 119 0.24 -13.32 -18.66
C THR A 119 0.94 -13.89 -17.42
N LEU A 120 0.52 -13.48 -16.23
CA LEU A 120 1.17 -13.86 -14.97
C LEU A 120 0.92 -15.32 -14.61
N LEU A 121 -0.32 -15.82 -14.77
CA LEU A 121 -0.71 -17.19 -14.44
C LEU A 121 -0.04 -18.21 -15.36
N ASN A 122 0.18 -17.84 -16.63
CA ASN A 122 0.88 -18.69 -17.61
C ASN A 122 2.41 -18.59 -17.53
N SER A 123 2.95 -17.68 -16.72
CA SER A 123 4.40 -17.56 -16.53
C SER A 123 4.92 -18.67 -15.61
N PRO A 124 5.77 -19.59 -16.09
CA PRO A 124 6.30 -20.68 -15.25
C PRO A 124 7.21 -20.21 -14.12
N GLN A 125 7.67 -18.97 -14.17
CA GLN A 125 8.56 -18.37 -13.17
C GLN A 125 7.80 -17.66 -12.04
N VAL A 126 6.47 -17.52 -12.13
CA VAL A 126 5.65 -16.85 -11.14
C VAL A 126 4.95 -17.88 -10.26
N ASP A 127 5.34 -17.95 -9.01
CA ASP A 127 4.75 -18.84 -8.01
C ASP A 127 3.73 -18.13 -7.13
N ARG A 128 3.81 -16.80 -7.09
CA ARG A 128 2.94 -15.96 -6.27
C ARG A 128 2.60 -14.64 -6.97
N ILE A 129 1.35 -14.21 -6.81
CA ILE A 129 0.90 -12.89 -7.25
C ILE A 129 0.24 -12.20 -6.07
N GLU A 130 0.62 -10.96 -5.80
CA GLU A 130 0.05 -10.09 -4.76
C GLU A 130 -0.52 -8.82 -5.39
N SER A 131 -1.62 -8.32 -4.83
CA SER A 131 -2.21 -7.04 -5.22
C SER A 131 -2.83 -6.34 -4.03
N GLN A 132 -2.70 -5.02 -3.97
CA GLN A 132 -3.40 -4.16 -3.02
C GLN A 132 -3.80 -2.88 -3.75
N LEU A 133 -5.03 -2.86 -4.27
CA LEU A 133 -5.53 -1.74 -5.08
C LEU A 133 -6.17 -0.68 -4.16
N LEU A 134 -5.36 0.04 -3.40
CA LEU A 134 -5.81 0.99 -2.37
C LEU A 134 -6.86 2.00 -2.86
N PRO A 135 -6.78 2.60 -4.07
CA PRO A 135 -7.79 3.56 -4.50
C PRO A 135 -9.17 2.95 -4.79
N HIS A 136 -9.23 1.63 -5.00
CA HIS A 136 -10.48 0.96 -5.36
C HIS A 136 -11.22 0.49 -4.11
N PRO A 137 -12.53 0.82 -3.95
CA PRO A 137 -13.33 0.28 -2.86
C PRO A 137 -13.34 -1.25 -2.85
N ALA A 138 -13.40 -1.84 -1.65
CA ALA A 138 -13.54 -3.28 -1.51
C ALA A 138 -14.75 -3.78 -2.32
N GLY A 139 -14.57 -4.90 -3.01
CA GLY A 139 -15.59 -5.47 -3.88
C GLY A 139 -15.49 -5.05 -5.35
N THR A 140 -14.88 -3.90 -5.67
CA THR A 140 -14.85 -3.36 -7.05
C THR A 140 -14.36 -4.39 -8.07
N HIS A 141 -13.24 -5.06 -7.83
CA HIS A 141 -12.68 -6.06 -8.73
C HIS A 141 -12.74 -7.50 -8.17
N SER A 142 -13.52 -7.72 -7.11
CA SER A 142 -13.56 -9.01 -6.42
C SER A 142 -13.94 -10.19 -7.33
N ALA A 143 -14.83 -9.96 -8.31
CA ALA A 143 -15.27 -11.00 -9.24
C ALA A 143 -14.11 -11.48 -10.10
N VAL A 144 -13.41 -10.59 -10.79
CA VAL A 144 -12.31 -10.93 -11.71
C VAL A 144 -11.13 -11.58 -10.97
N PHE A 145 -10.83 -11.15 -9.73
CA PHE A 145 -9.80 -11.78 -8.91
C PHE A 145 -10.20 -13.21 -8.50
N ARG A 146 -11.44 -13.43 -8.04
CA ARG A 146 -11.91 -14.76 -7.64
C ARG A 146 -11.97 -15.72 -8.83
N GLU A 147 -12.44 -15.28 -9.99
CA GLU A 147 -12.45 -16.06 -11.23
C GLU A 147 -11.05 -16.53 -11.62
N ALA A 148 -10.03 -15.70 -11.37
CA ALA A 148 -8.63 -16.03 -11.60
C ALA A 148 -7.98 -16.87 -10.48
N GLY A 149 -8.75 -17.25 -9.43
CA GLY A 149 -8.30 -18.12 -8.34
C GLY A 149 -7.55 -17.40 -7.21
N PHE A 150 -7.70 -16.07 -7.07
CA PHE A 150 -7.11 -15.32 -5.96
C PHE A 150 -7.94 -15.48 -4.68
N GLU A 151 -7.24 -15.54 -3.56
CA GLU A 151 -7.79 -15.34 -2.22
C GLU A 151 -7.85 -13.83 -1.91
N LEU A 152 -8.98 -13.36 -1.35
CA LEU A 152 -9.20 -11.95 -1.04
C LEU A 152 -9.22 -11.70 0.45
N PHE A 153 -8.61 -10.59 0.85
CA PHE A 153 -8.54 -10.11 2.23
C PHE A 153 -9.05 -8.67 2.28
N HIS A 154 -10.08 -8.44 3.07
CA HIS A 154 -10.58 -7.08 3.28
C HIS A 154 -9.65 -6.28 4.17
N ARG A 155 -9.33 -5.07 3.73
CA ARG A 155 -8.46 -4.14 4.46
C ARG A 155 -9.16 -2.81 4.69
N LEU A 156 -8.86 -2.21 5.83
CA LEU A 156 -9.35 -0.90 6.22
C LEU A 156 -8.23 0.12 6.03
N PHE A 157 -8.55 1.24 5.41
CA PHE A 157 -7.75 2.44 5.45
C PHE A 157 -8.34 3.35 6.52
N MET A 158 -7.60 3.56 7.60
CA MET A 158 -8.07 4.29 8.76
C MET A 158 -7.29 5.60 8.93
N VAL A 159 -7.99 6.65 9.33
CA VAL A 159 -7.43 8.00 9.52
C VAL A 159 -7.77 8.50 10.91
N GLN A 160 -6.84 9.23 11.50
CA GLN A 160 -7.04 9.95 12.74
C GLN A 160 -6.62 11.41 12.58
N PRO A 161 -7.53 12.38 12.82
CA PRO A 161 -7.17 13.78 12.95
C PRO A 161 -6.25 14.01 14.15
N LEU A 162 -5.20 14.81 13.96
CA LEU A 162 -4.23 15.14 15.01
C LEU A 162 -4.61 16.40 15.80
N ALA A 163 -5.89 16.76 15.87
CA ALA A 163 -6.34 17.93 16.59
C ALA A 163 -6.40 17.70 18.12
N GLY A 164 -5.71 18.53 18.86
CA GLY A 164 -6.06 18.93 20.25
C GLY A 164 -5.50 18.12 21.42
N HIS A 165 -5.21 16.83 21.37
CA HIS A 165 -4.89 16.02 22.56
C HIS A 165 -3.79 14.97 22.41
N TRP A 166 -2.97 15.07 21.40
CA TRP A 166 -1.81 14.20 21.23
C TRP A 166 -0.68 14.66 22.17
N GLY A 167 -0.27 13.78 23.07
CA GLY A 167 0.84 14.05 24.00
C GLY A 167 0.59 13.63 25.45
N ARG A 168 -0.54 13.00 25.77
CA ARG A 168 -0.91 12.68 27.16
C ARG A 168 -0.71 11.25 27.63
N THR A 169 -0.23 10.34 26.80
CA THR A 169 0.03 8.97 27.28
C THR A 169 1.37 8.45 26.79
N HIS A 170 2.45 9.01 27.32
CA HIS A 170 3.63 8.18 27.52
C HIS A 170 3.27 7.24 28.67
N ALA A 171 2.84 6.01 28.36
CA ALA A 171 2.94 4.95 29.35
C ALA A 171 4.41 4.94 29.76
N ASP A 172 4.68 5.03 31.06
CA ASP A 172 6.03 4.92 31.57
C ASP A 172 6.56 3.56 31.13
N LEU A 173 7.54 3.57 30.24
CA LEU A 173 8.21 2.33 29.84
C LEU A 173 8.88 1.72 31.04
N PRO A 174 8.84 0.41 31.22
CA PRO A 174 9.65 -0.29 32.22
C PRO A 174 11.11 0.17 32.09
N PRO A 175 11.84 0.38 33.21
CA PRO A 175 13.24 0.83 33.21
C PRO A 175 14.18 -0.05 32.37
N ALA A 176 13.81 -1.32 32.16
CA ALA A 176 14.53 -2.26 31.31
C ALA A 176 14.43 -1.92 29.80
N LEU A 177 13.50 -1.07 29.40
CA LEU A 177 13.27 -0.72 28.01
C LEU A 177 13.69 0.72 27.72
N GLU A 178 14.06 0.97 26.47
CA GLU A 178 14.45 2.28 25.98
C GLU A 178 13.68 2.62 24.70
N LEU A 179 12.97 3.75 24.70
CA LEU A 179 12.38 4.34 23.51
C LEU A 179 13.38 5.32 22.87
N ARG A 180 13.66 5.17 21.60
CA ARG A 180 14.47 6.12 20.83
C ARG A 180 14.01 6.25 19.39
N HIS A 181 14.49 7.28 18.71
CA HIS A 181 14.27 7.43 17.27
C HIS A 181 14.92 6.31 16.45
N TRP A 182 14.33 6.06 15.29
CA TRP A 182 14.90 5.19 14.25
C TRP A 182 16.31 5.65 13.82
N ARG A 183 17.17 4.69 13.50
CA ARG A 183 18.49 4.88 12.92
C ARG A 183 18.69 3.90 11.79
N ASP A 184 19.56 4.20 10.82
CA ASP A 184 19.81 3.32 9.67
C ASP A 184 20.37 1.95 10.09
N GLU A 185 21.08 1.90 11.21
CA GLU A 185 21.58 0.65 11.82
C GLU A 185 20.46 -0.28 12.31
N ASP A 186 19.24 0.23 12.46
CA ASP A 186 18.09 -0.55 12.92
C ASP A 186 17.48 -1.44 11.82
N LEU A 187 17.85 -1.29 10.56
CA LEU A 187 17.31 -2.07 9.45
C LEU A 187 17.34 -3.59 9.71
N ASN A 188 18.52 -4.12 10.06
CA ASN A 188 18.68 -5.56 10.34
C ASN A 188 17.93 -6.03 11.62
N PRO A 189 18.06 -5.36 12.78
CA PRO A 189 17.26 -5.70 13.96
C PRO A 189 15.75 -5.60 13.71
N ALA A 190 15.28 -4.58 12.99
CA ALA A 190 13.88 -4.41 12.65
C ALA A 190 13.36 -5.52 11.73
N ALA A 191 14.15 -5.96 10.76
CA ALA A 191 13.77 -7.09 9.90
C ALA A 191 13.57 -8.38 10.71
N ARG A 192 14.43 -8.65 11.68
CA ARG A 192 14.26 -9.79 12.60
C ARG A 192 12.99 -9.65 13.45
N LEU A 193 12.76 -8.47 14.00
CA LEU A 193 11.56 -8.18 14.77
C LEU A 193 10.28 -8.38 13.95
N ILE A 194 10.21 -7.83 12.73
CA ILE A 194 9.05 -7.98 11.84
C ILE A 194 8.81 -9.46 11.54
N SER A 195 9.82 -10.18 11.05
CA SER A 195 9.69 -11.60 10.74
C SER A 195 9.23 -12.43 11.95
N SER A 196 9.66 -12.09 13.16
CA SER A 196 9.20 -12.75 14.41
C SER A 196 7.76 -12.37 14.75
N ALA A 197 7.43 -11.08 14.67
CA ALA A 197 6.13 -10.55 15.08
C ALA A 197 4.98 -11.02 14.18
N TYR A 198 5.25 -11.26 12.88
CA TYR A 198 4.26 -11.68 11.90
C TYR A 198 4.23 -13.19 11.64
N ARG A 199 5.01 -13.99 12.36
CA ARG A 199 4.98 -15.45 12.22
C ARG A 199 3.60 -16.02 12.50
N GLY A 200 2.97 -16.64 11.50
CA GLY A 200 1.61 -17.18 11.57
C GLY A 200 0.50 -16.12 11.61
N HIS A 201 0.81 -14.88 11.32
CA HIS A 201 -0.16 -13.79 11.28
C HIS A 201 -0.85 -13.70 9.90
N THR A 202 -2.11 -13.28 9.86
CA THR A 202 -2.87 -13.12 8.60
C THR A 202 -2.16 -12.20 7.61
N ASP A 203 -1.54 -11.11 8.07
CA ASP A 203 -0.84 -10.17 7.18
C ASP A 203 0.36 -10.82 6.47
N SER A 204 0.94 -11.90 7.01
CA SER A 204 1.99 -12.67 6.34
C SER A 204 1.46 -13.55 5.20
N LEU A 205 0.14 -13.79 5.14
CA LEU A 205 -0.51 -14.40 3.98
C LEU A 205 -0.66 -13.41 2.84
N ILE A 206 -0.85 -12.12 3.14
CA ILE A 206 -1.04 -11.03 2.18
C ILE A 206 0.31 -10.56 1.64
N ASN A 207 1.27 -10.29 2.53
CA ASN A 207 2.62 -9.85 2.16
C ASN A 207 3.64 -10.89 2.64
N ASP A 208 4.19 -11.66 1.71
CA ASP A 208 5.15 -12.72 2.02
C ASP A 208 6.51 -12.19 2.51
N GLN A 209 6.82 -10.91 2.29
CA GLN A 209 8.04 -10.28 2.80
C GLN A 209 8.13 -10.36 4.33
N TYR A 210 7.01 -10.52 5.04
CA TYR A 210 6.99 -10.72 6.50
C TYR A 210 7.41 -12.14 6.96
N ASN A 211 7.42 -13.11 6.06
CA ASN A 211 7.71 -14.52 6.39
C ASN A 211 9.19 -14.82 6.63
N SER A 212 10.09 -13.92 6.26
CA SER A 212 11.53 -14.11 6.42
C SER A 212 12.24 -12.80 6.79
N VAL A 213 13.42 -12.94 7.41
CA VAL A 213 14.27 -11.76 7.70
C VAL A 213 14.72 -11.08 6.40
N TYR A 214 15.02 -11.84 5.36
CA TYR A 214 15.39 -11.29 4.05
C TYR A 214 14.25 -10.51 3.40
N GLY A 215 13.04 -11.09 3.37
CA GLY A 215 11.85 -10.40 2.88
C GLY A 215 11.54 -9.13 3.68
N SER A 216 11.60 -9.21 5.02
CA SER A 216 11.39 -8.06 5.89
C SER A 216 12.45 -6.96 5.68
N MET A 217 13.69 -7.34 5.35
CA MET A 217 14.74 -6.39 4.98
C MET A 217 14.40 -5.66 3.66
N ARG A 218 13.92 -6.39 2.63
CA ARG A 218 13.48 -5.78 1.37
C ARG A 218 12.31 -4.82 1.59
N PHE A 219 11.32 -5.24 2.39
CA PHE A 219 10.18 -4.40 2.78
C PHE A 219 10.65 -3.10 3.45
N LEU A 220 11.56 -3.19 4.42
CA LEU A 220 12.11 -2.01 5.11
C LEU A 220 12.90 -1.11 4.16
N ASN A 221 13.74 -1.68 3.29
CA ASN A 221 14.46 -0.90 2.28
C ASN A 221 13.49 -0.15 1.35
N ASN A 222 12.38 -0.78 0.96
CA ASN A 222 11.35 -0.13 0.15
C ASN A 222 10.72 1.06 0.87
N ILE A 223 10.43 0.94 2.17
CA ILE A 223 9.86 2.04 2.97
C ILE A 223 10.87 3.18 3.16
N VAL A 224 12.10 2.85 3.51
CA VAL A 224 13.10 3.86 3.93
C VAL A 224 13.70 4.61 2.74
N HIS A 225 13.88 3.94 1.60
CA HIS A 225 14.62 4.51 0.47
C HIS A 225 13.77 4.88 -0.74
N TYR A 226 12.54 4.35 -0.85
CA TYR A 226 11.66 4.61 -2.00
C TYR A 226 10.36 5.28 -1.58
N ALA A 227 9.94 6.26 -2.36
CA ALA A 227 8.74 7.07 -2.05
C ALA A 227 7.40 6.38 -2.36
N GLY A 228 7.38 5.08 -2.64
CA GLY A 228 6.15 4.33 -2.95
C GLY A 228 5.11 4.36 -1.81
N CYS A 229 5.60 4.39 -0.57
CA CYS A 229 4.76 4.54 0.64
C CYS A 229 4.87 5.95 1.27
N GLY A 230 5.09 6.99 0.45
CA GLY A 230 5.37 8.34 0.92
C GLY A 230 6.86 8.55 1.24
N VAL A 231 7.20 9.74 1.74
CA VAL A 231 8.56 10.09 2.14
C VAL A 231 8.79 9.65 3.59
N PHE A 232 9.70 8.71 3.79
CA PHE A 232 10.04 8.22 5.13
C PHE A 232 10.41 9.35 6.09
N SER A 233 9.87 9.31 7.31
CA SER A 233 10.12 10.30 8.37
C SER A 233 10.87 9.66 9.54
N PRO A 234 12.20 9.77 9.60
CA PRO A 234 12.98 9.25 10.74
C PRO A 234 12.54 9.86 12.08
N LEU A 235 12.09 11.12 12.08
CA LEU A 235 11.61 11.81 13.28
C LEU A 235 10.28 11.22 13.80
N ALA A 236 9.40 10.74 12.93
CA ALA A 236 8.15 10.09 13.31
C ALA A 236 8.30 8.57 13.52
N SER A 237 9.49 8.04 13.26
CA SER A 237 9.80 6.62 13.40
C SER A 237 10.58 6.34 14.68
N HIS A 238 10.14 5.34 15.44
CA HIS A 238 10.71 5.01 16.75
C HIS A 238 10.86 3.51 16.92
N VAL A 239 11.80 3.15 17.77
CA VAL A 239 12.03 1.77 18.20
C VAL A 239 12.07 1.69 19.72
N VAL A 240 11.68 0.53 20.26
CA VAL A 240 11.87 0.18 21.67
C VAL A 240 12.93 -0.91 21.73
N VAL A 241 13.94 -0.68 22.57
CA VAL A 241 15.09 -1.57 22.76
C VAL A 241 15.04 -2.13 24.17
N ASP A 242 15.24 -3.44 24.31
CA ASP A 242 15.54 -4.05 25.61
C ASP A 242 17.00 -3.75 25.98
N ARG A 243 17.21 -3.10 27.13
CA ARG A 243 18.55 -2.64 27.57
C ARG A 243 19.51 -3.79 27.88
N ALA A 244 18.98 -4.95 28.29
CA ALA A 244 19.81 -6.10 28.66
C ALA A 244 20.28 -6.86 27.44
N SER A 245 19.39 -7.15 26.48
CA SER A 245 19.72 -7.89 25.25
C SER A 245 20.18 -7.00 24.10
N GLN A 246 19.91 -5.69 24.15
CA GLN A 246 20.11 -4.72 23.06
C GLN A 246 19.29 -5.05 21.79
N GLU A 247 18.25 -5.87 21.93
CA GLU A 247 17.36 -6.24 20.84
C GLU A 247 16.17 -5.28 20.70
N LEU A 248 15.69 -5.09 19.48
CA LEU A 248 14.45 -4.35 19.22
C LEU A 248 13.26 -5.23 19.61
N VAL A 249 12.39 -4.69 20.47
CA VAL A 249 11.18 -5.38 20.95
C VAL A 249 9.90 -4.76 20.41
N ALA A 250 9.95 -3.53 19.92
CA ALA A 250 8.83 -2.89 19.22
C ALA A 250 9.34 -1.80 18.28
N LEU A 251 8.56 -1.47 17.26
CA LEU A 251 8.82 -0.35 16.35
C LEU A 251 7.54 0.26 15.80
N VAL A 252 7.65 1.54 15.40
CA VAL A 252 6.72 2.24 14.54
C VAL A 252 7.52 2.97 13.45
N LEU A 253 7.10 2.83 12.20
CA LEU A 253 7.67 3.55 11.06
C LEU A 253 6.58 4.43 10.45
N GLY A 254 6.93 5.67 10.19
CA GLY A 254 6.03 6.65 9.61
C GLY A 254 6.61 7.31 8.37
N SER A 255 5.76 7.56 7.39
CA SER A 255 6.06 8.31 6.18
C SER A 255 5.13 9.51 6.05
N ARG A 256 5.57 10.53 5.34
CA ARG A 256 4.74 11.67 4.96
C ARG A 256 4.19 11.43 3.57
N VAL A 257 2.87 11.35 3.47
CA VAL A 257 2.17 11.01 2.20
C VAL A 257 1.56 12.22 1.53
N SER A 258 1.38 13.33 2.26
CA SER A 258 1.06 14.65 1.71
C SER A 258 1.56 15.75 2.67
N PRO A 259 1.46 17.02 2.32
CA PRO A 259 1.80 18.11 3.24
C PRO A 259 1.04 18.06 4.57
N GLN A 260 -0.20 17.57 4.57
CA GLN A 260 -1.07 17.51 5.75
C GLN A 260 -1.22 16.11 6.34
N SER A 261 -0.80 15.05 5.62
CA SER A 261 -1.08 13.68 6.04
C SER A 261 0.20 12.88 6.24
N GLY A 262 0.31 12.21 7.41
CA GLY A 262 1.26 11.17 7.69
C GLY A 262 0.65 9.78 7.51
N HIS A 263 1.48 8.77 7.37
CA HIS A 263 1.06 7.37 7.27
C HIS A 263 1.93 6.48 8.16
N ILE A 264 1.32 5.64 8.98
CA ILE A 264 2.04 4.59 9.71
C ILE A 264 2.23 3.43 8.74
N THR A 265 3.43 3.31 8.21
CA THR A 265 3.79 2.28 7.22
C THR A 265 4.04 0.92 7.85
N GLN A 266 4.47 0.91 9.13
CA GLN A 266 4.67 -0.31 9.89
C GLN A 266 4.57 -0.02 11.38
N ILE A 267 3.94 -0.94 12.12
CA ILE A 267 3.96 -0.98 13.58
C ILE A 267 3.93 -2.45 14.02
N CYS A 268 4.84 -2.85 14.87
CA CYS A 268 4.81 -4.19 15.45
C CYS A 268 5.46 -4.22 16.84
N VAL A 269 5.05 -5.22 17.63
CA VAL A 269 5.57 -5.51 18.97
C VAL A 269 5.90 -6.99 19.01
N HIS A 270 7.09 -7.33 19.51
CA HIS A 270 7.51 -8.71 19.73
C HIS A 270 6.46 -9.46 20.58
N PRO A 271 6.11 -10.71 20.27
CA PRO A 271 5.06 -11.45 20.98
C PRO A 271 5.18 -11.40 22.50
N ASP A 272 6.38 -11.58 23.05
CA ASP A 272 6.63 -11.61 24.50
C ASP A 272 6.44 -10.26 25.20
N TYR A 273 6.37 -9.17 24.41
CA TYR A 273 6.21 -7.80 24.93
C TYR A 273 4.83 -7.20 24.60
N ARG A 274 3.90 -8.00 24.05
CA ARG A 274 2.53 -7.54 23.75
C ARG A 274 1.73 -7.29 25.03
N ARG A 275 0.58 -6.59 24.87
CA ARG A 275 -0.39 -6.28 25.95
C ARG A 275 0.17 -5.41 27.08
N GLN A 276 1.29 -4.72 26.86
CA GLN A 276 1.94 -3.79 27.80
C GLN A 276 1.81 -2.33 27.36
N GLY A 277 0.88 -2.00 26.42
CA GLY A 277 0.64 -0.64 25.99
C GLY A 277 1.63 -0.07 24.96
N MET A 278 2.65 -0.84 24.52
CA MET A 278 3.72 -0.34 23.65
C MET A 278 3.22 0.18 22.30
N ALA A 279 2.28 -0.54 21.64
CA ALA A 279 1.74 -0.10 20.36
C ALA A 279 1.02 1.26 20.50
N ARG A 280 0.23 1.43 21.57
CA ARG A 280 -0.42 2.72 21.89
C ARG A 280 0.58 3.84 22.11
N MET A 281 1.62 3.58 22.89
CA MET A 281 2.70 4.54 23.13
C MET A 281 3.41 4.92 21.83
N LEU A 282 3.75 3.93 20.98
CA LEU A 282 4.42 4.15 19.70
C LEU A 282 3.56 5.00 18.75
N LEU A 283 2.26 4.74 18.65
CA LEU A 283 1.32 5.58 17.91
C LEU A 283 1.33 7.01 18.45
N GLY A 284 1.29 7.17 19.78
CA GLY A 284 1.32 8.48 20.45
C GLY A 284 2.57 9.28 20.14
N VAL A 285 3.75 8.67 20.20
CA VAL A 285 5.01 9.38 19.89
C VAL A 285 5.13 9.73 18.41
N ALA A 286 4.71 8.81 17.51
CA ALA A 286 4.68 9.09 16.08
C ALA A 286 3.75 10.25 15.74
N GLY A 287 2.51 10.22 16.26
CA GLY A 287 1.54 11.31 16.08
C GLY A 287 2.06 12.66 16.61
N SER A 288 2.69 12.67 17.80
CA SER A 288 3.30 13.88 18.36
C SER A 288 4.40 14.45 17.46
N GLN A 289 5.20 13.61 16.81
CA GLN A 289 6.23 14.05 15.87
C GLN A 289 5.63 14.54 14.56
N PHE A 290 4.58 13.92 14.06
CA PHE A 290 3.86 14.41 12.88
C PHE A 290 3.25 15.79 13.12
N ILE A 291 2.65 16.04 14.29
CA ILE A 291 2.17 17.38 14.67
C ILE A 291 3.29 18.42 14.61
N ARG A 292 4.48 18.11 15.17
CA ARG A 292 5.65 19.01 15.12
C ARG A 292 6.13 19.29 13.70
N GLN A 293 5.84 18.39 12.75
CA GLN A 293 6.14 18.55 11.33
C GLN A 293 5.03 19.26 10.56
N GLY A 294 3.98 19.75 11.23
CA GLY A 294 2.84 20.44 10.61
C GLY A 294 1.84 19.53 9.94
N VAL A 295 1.86 18.24 10.25
CA VAL A 295 0.88 17.26 9.77
C VAL A 295 -0.38 17.34 10.63
N SER A 296 -1.55 17.32 10.01
CA SER A 296 -2.85 17.48 10.68
C SER A 296 -3.62 16.18 10.88
N GLU A 297 -3.20 15.11 10.21
CA GLU A 297 -3.81 13.77 10.32
C GLU A 297 -2.79 12.68 10.10
N ILE A 298 -3.08 11.49 10.62
CA ILE A 298 -2.30 10.29 10.32
C ILE A 298 -3.21 9.17 9.87
N SER A 299 -2.72 8.36 8.94
CA SER A 299 -3.42 7.20 8.41
C SER A 299 -2.63 5.91 8.67
N LEU A 300 -3.31 4.79 8.53
CA LEU A 300 -2.74 3.44 8.50
C LEU A 300 -3.64 2.50 7.71
N THR A 301 -3.10 1.33 7.34
CA THR A 301 -3.89 0.24 6.80
C THR A 301 -3.83 -0.96 7.73
N VAL A 302 -4.96 -1.67 7.87
CA VAL A 302 -5.06 -2.87 8.69
C VAL A 302 -5.98 -3.90 8.03
N THR A 303 -5.67 -5.18 8.17
CA THR A 303 -6.58 -6.25 7.75
C THR A 303 -7.77 -6.30 8.69
N GLU A 304 -9.00 -6.30 8.14
CA GLU A 304 -10.22 -6.26 8.95
C GLU A 304 -10.31 -7.43 9.93
N ALA A 305 -9.84 -8.62 9.51
CA ALA A 305 -9.80 -9.81 10.37
C ALA A 305 -8.80 -9.69 11.54
N ASN A 306 -7.89 -8.72 11.55
CA ASN A 306 -7.02 -8.42 12.69
C ASN A 306 -7.77 -7.57 13.73
N THR A 307 -8.76 -8.17 14.37
CA THR A 307 -9.68 -7.49 15.27
C THR A 307 -8.99 -6.78 16.44
N GLU A 308 -7.92 -7.38 17.00
CA GLU A 308 -7.16 -6.76 18.10
C GLU A 308 -6.51 -5.43 17.68
N ALA A 309 -5.93 -5.37 16.47
CA ALA A 309 -5.36 -4.14 15.96
C ALA A 309 -6.43 -3.12 15.59
N VAL A 310 -7.54 -3.55 14.98
CA VAL A 310 -8.67 -2.68 14.65
C VAL A 310 -9.25 -2.03 15.90
N GLU A 311 -9.46 -2.80 16.98
CA GLU A 311 -9.93 -2.29 18.27
C GLU A 311 -8.94 -1.30 18.90
N LEU A 312 -7.64 -1.60 18.84
CA LEU A 312 -6.61 -0.69 19.28
C LEU A 312 -6.72 0.65 18.53
N TYR A 313 -6.73 0.63 17.19
CA TYR A 313 -6.76 1.86 16.40
C TYR A 313 -8.05 2.67 16.63
N ARG A 314 -9.21 2.00 16.72
CA ARG A 314 -10.46 2.67 17.08
C ARG A 314 -10.40 3.31 18.47
N SER A 315 -9.79 2.64 19.45
CA SER A 315 -9.62 3.20 20.81
C SER A 315 -8.69 4.40 20.86
N GLU A 316 -7.79 4.52 19.86
CA GLU A 316 -6.91 5.69 19.67
C GLU A 316 -7.57 6.79 18.82
N GLY A 317 -8.80 6.61 18.35
CA GLY A 317 -9.54 7.61 17.58
C GLY A 317 -9.36 7.52 16.07
N TYR A 318 -8.84 6.42 15.56
CA TYR A 318 -8.83 6.17 14.11
C TYR A 318 -10.21 5.76 13.63
N GLU A 319 -10.64 6.33 12.52
CA GLU A 319 -11.88 5.99 11.84
C GLU A 319 -11.57 5.39 10.46
N SER A 320 -12.33 4.38 10.05
CA SER A 320 -12.22 3.82 8.71
C SER A 320 -12.91 4.76 7.72
N ILE A 321 -12.14 5.35 6.82
CA ILE A 321 -12.67 6.23 5.76
C ILE A 321 -12.79 5.52 4.42
N HIS A 322 -12.09 4.40 4.26
CA HIS A 322 -12.08 3.63 3.03
C HIS A 322 -11.79 2.15 3.32
N THR A 323 -12.33 1.27 2.48
CA THR A 323 -12.05 -0.17 2.51
C THR A 323 -11.56 -0.62 1.13
N PHE A 324 -10.65 -1.56 1.08
CA PHE A 324 -10.11 -2.10 -0.17
C PHE A 324 -9.75 -3.58 -0.02
N ASP A 325 -9.57 -4.26 -1.14
CA ASP A 325 -9.18 -5.67 -1.14
C ASP A 325 -7.67 -5.82 -1.35
N ALA A 326 -7.05 -6.69 -0.57
CA ALA A 326 -5.80 -7.31 -0.92
C ALA A 326 -6.09 -8.67 -1.56
N ALA A 327 -5.39 -9.01 -2.63
CA ALA A 327 -5.59 -10.24 -3.38
C ALA A 327 -4.27 -11.01 -3.46
N VAL A 328 -4.34 -12.32 -3.25
CA VAL A 328 -3.17 -13.21 -3.29
C VAL A 328 -3.49 -14.46 -4.08
N TRP A 329 -2.65 -14.77 -5.05
CA TRP A 329 -2.65 -16.05 -5.76
C TRP A 329 -1.34 -16.78 -5.48
N ARG A 330 -1.41 -18.09 -5.34
CA ARG A 330 -0.26 -18.97 -5.17
C ARG A 330 -0.38 -20.14 -6.16
N ARG A 331 0.72 -20.48 -6.80
CA ARG A 331 0.77 -21.69 -7.60
C ARG A 331 0.59 -22.87 -6.66
N ASN A 332 -0.44 -23.67 -6.91
CA ASN A 332 -0.58 -24.95 -6.23
C ASN A 332 0.57 -25.86 -6.70
N ASP A 333 1.38 -26.34 -5.76
CA ASP A 333 2.28 -27.44 -6.05
C ASP A 333 1.41 -28.63 -6.49
N THR A 334 1.31 -28.83 -7.78
CA THR A 334 0.71 -30.06 -8.31
C THR A 334 1.63 -31.19 -7.88
N GLN A 335 1.14 -32.05 -6.98
CA GLN A 335 1.78 -33.30 -6.57
C GLN A 335 2.13 -34.18 -7.77
#